data_258f5c972599b0354055178063c63b9a
#
_entry.id   258f5c972599b0354055178063c63b9a
#
_cell.length_a   1.000
_cell.length_b   1.000
_cell.length_c   1.000
_cell.angle_alpha   90.00
_cell.angle_beta   90.00
_cell.angle_gamma   90.00
#
_symmetry.space_group_name_H-M   'P 1'
#
loop_
_entity.id
_entity.type
_entity.pdbx_description
1 polymer ?
#
loop_
_entity_poly.entity_id
_entity_poly.type
_entity_poly.pdbx_seq_one_letter_code
_entity_poly.pdbx_strand_id
1 'polypeptide(L)'
;MVDNSQVQQIRDSVDAILNGRHDEIYGTVRQCVAEVLSIDPAKVSPHASLIDELGAESIDFLDLIFRLETAFGIKIPRDGIRLAAQDGLSDGFEYAGIVTAAGLERLRVLMPEVDTARLTSGFRSHQIPSLFSAETFVRLVAWRLASQTSAV
;
A
#
# COMPACT_ATOMS: atom_id res chain seq x y z
N MET A 1 -20.03 -12.29 -11.05
CA MET A 1 -19.84 -11.37 -9.91
C MET A 1 -18.49 -11.64 -9.27
N VAL A 2 -17.71 -10.60 -9.04
CA VAL A 2 -16.41 -10.74 -8.41
C VAL A 2 -16.59 -10.82 -6.90
N ASP A 3 -15.97 -11.81 -6.26
CA ASP A 3 -15.99 -11.96 -4.81
C ASP A 3 -14.82 -11.16 -4.22
N ASN A 4 -15.12 -10.07 -3.55
CA ASN A 4 -14.13 -9.20 -2.92
C ASN A 4 -13.99 -9.45 -1.41
N SER A 5 -14.56 -10.55 -0.90
CA SER A 5 -14.56 -10.80 0.55
C SER A 5 -13.16 -10.90 1.12
N GLN A 6 -12.22 -11.48 0.38
CA GLN A 6 -10.84 -11.64 0.85
C GLN A 6 -10.13 -10.30 1.00
N VAL A 7 -10.26 -9.41 0.00
CA VAL A 7 -9.64 -8.07 0.10
C VAL A 7 -10.35 -7.23 1.15
N GLN A 8 -11.66 -7.42 1.33
CA GLN A 8 -12.40 -6.74 2.39
C GLN A 8 -11.92 -7.19 3.77
N GLN A 9 -11.61 -8.48 3.95
CA GLN A 9 -11.04 -8.97 5.21
C GLN A 9 -9.67 -8.35 5.48
N ILE A 10 -8.84 -8.21 4.45
CA ILE A 10 -7.55 -7.52 4.59
C ILE A 10 -7.77 -6.09 5.05
N ARG A 11 -8.66 -5.36 4.38
CA ARG A 11 -8.98 -3.98 4.74
C ARG A 11 -9.49 -3.86 6.17
N ASP A 12 -10.39 -4.75 6.57
CA ASP A 12 -10.96 -4.73 7.91
C ASP A 12 -9.87 -4.98 8.96
N SER A 13 -8.95 -5.90 8.70
CA SER A 13 -7.81 -6.18 9.58
C SER A 13 -6.90 -4.97 9.72
N VAL A 14 -6.63 -4.28 8.61
CA VAL A 14 -5.82 -3.06 8.61
C VAL A 14 -6.51 -1.98 9.43
N ASP A 15 -7.80 -1.76 9.19
CA ASP A 15 -8.56 -0.73 9.90
C ASP A 15 -8.61 -1.00 11.40
N ALA A 16 -8.70 -2.28 11.79
CA ALA A 16 -8.68 -2.66 13.20
C ALA A 16 -7.34 -2.32 13.88
N ILE A 17 -6.22 -2.57 13.21
CA ILE A 17 -4.90 -2.22 13.73
C ILE A 17 -4.75 -0.71 13.84
N LEU A 18 -5.20 0.03 12.81
CA LEU A 18 -5.05 1.48 12.77
C LEU A 18 -5.97 2.20 13.75
N ASN A 19 -7.01 1.53 14.22
CA ASN A 19 -7.89 2.10 15.23
C ASN A 19 -7.12 2.21 16.57
N GLY A 20 -6.61 3.40 16.86
CA GLY A 20 -5.83 3.68 18.06
C GLY A 20 -4.32 3.61 17.88
N ARG A 21 -3.82 3.11 16.75
CA ARG A 21 -2.36 3.00 16.50
C ARG A 21 -1.89 3.78 15.28
N HIS A 22 -2.79 4.45 14.57
CA HIS A 22 -2.45 5.13 13.34
C HIS A 22 -1.29 6.12 13.53
N ASP A 23 -1.39 6.99 14.53
CA ASP A 23 -0.40 8.05 14.72
C ASP A 23 0.97 7.49 15.09
N GLU A 24 1.00 6.43 15.88
CA GLU A 24 2.23 5.73 16.24
C GLU A 24 2.92 5.17 15.00
N ILE A 25 2.17 4.44 14.18
CA ILE A 25 2.70 3.82 12.98
C ILE A 25 3.12 4.89 11.98
N TYR A 26 2.26 5.90 11.78
CA TYR A 26 2.54 7.00 10.86
C TYR A 26 3.83 7.74 11.25
N GLY A 27 4.04 7.99 12.53
CA GLY A 27 5.26 8.67 12.99
C GLY A 27 6.53 7.95 12.55
N THR A 28 6.56 6.63 12.70
CA THR A 28 7.71 5.82 12.27
C THR A 28 7.83 5.78 10.75
N VAL A 29 6.72 5.59 10.04
CA VAL A 29 6.73 5.59 8.58
C VAL A 29 7.25 6.92 8.04
N ARG A 30 6.74 8.04 8.57
CA ARG A 30 7.18 9.38 8.16
C ARG A 30 8.68 9.55 8.34
N GLN A 31 9.20 9.10 9.47
CA GLN A 31 10.63 9.20 9.76
C GLN A 31 11.45 8.38 8.76
N CYS A 32 11.01 7.16 8.46
CA CYS A 32 11.69 6.31 7.50
C CYS A 32 11.68 6.91 6.09
N VAL A 33 10.54 7.45 5.66
CA VAL A 33 10.44 8.12 4.35
C VAL A 33 11.41 9.30 4.28
N ALA A 34 11.42 10.13 5.33
CA ALA A 34 12.30 11.29 5.38
C ALA A 34 13.77 10.89 5.28
N GLU A 35 14.16 9.84 5.97
CA GLU A 35 15.53 9.35 5.94
C GLU A 35 15.92 8.80 4.56
N VAL A 36 15.05 7.99 3.95
CA VAL A 36 15.29 7.42 2.63
C VAL A 36 15.43 8.52 1.57
N LEU A 37 14.57 9.53 1.61
CA LEU A 37 14.56 10.60 0.61
C LEU A 37 15.45 11.78 0.99
N SER A 38 16.06 11.75 2.17
CA SER A 38 16.92 12.85 2.67
C SER A 38 16.18 14.18 2.70
N ILE A 39 14.95 14.17 3.21
CA ILE A 39 14.14 15.38 3.36
C ILE A 39 13.71 15.55 4.82
N ASP A 40 13.25 16.75 5.16
CA ASP A 40 12.70 17.04 6.47
C ASP A 40 11.41 16.23 6.67
N PRO A 41 11.24 15.53 7.81
CA PRO A 41 9.98 14.82 8.09
C PRO A 41 8.74 15.69 7.94
N ALA A 42 8.83 16.99 8.22
CA ALA A 42 7.71 17.92 8.07
C ALA A 42 7.23 18.04 6.62
N LYS A 43 8.08 17.67 5.64
CA LYS A 43 7.73 17.71 4.23
C LYS A 43 7.03 16.43 3.74
N VAL A 44 6.97 15.42 4.57
CA VAL A 44 6.28 14.17 4.22
C VAL A 44 4.79 14.36 4.50
N SER A 45 4.01 14.54 3.44
CA SER A 45 2.55 14.62 3.54
C SER A 45 1.97 13.20 3.50
N PRO A 46 0.93 12.89 4.28
CA PRO A 46 0.38 11.53 4.32
C PRO A 46 -0.08 11.00 2.97
N HIS A 47 -0.64 11.86 2.13
CA HIS A 47 -1.26 11.46 0.87
C HIS A 47 -0.50 11.86 -0.39
N ALA A 48 0.69 12.47 -0.23
CA ALA A 48 1.52 12.82 -1.38
C ALA A 48 2.13 11.57 -2.01
N SER A 49 2.07 11.48 -3.34
CA SER A 49 2.75 10.40 -4.06
C SER A 49 4.25 10.51 -3.83
N LEU A 50 4.86 9.42 -3.34
CA LEU A 50 6.30 9.42 -3.09
C LEU A 50 7.09 9.58 -4.38
N ILE A 51 6.62 8.98 -5.48
CA ILE A 51 7.29 9.10 -6.79
C ILE A 51 6.99 10.45 -7.42
N ASP A 52 5.71 10.78 -7.60
CA ASP A 52 5.32 11.94 -8.41
C ASP A 52 5.58 13.27 -7.72
N GLU A 53 5.42 13.30 -6.39
CA GLU A 53 5.50 14.56 -5.64
C GLU A 53 6.79 14.70 -4.83
N LEU A 54 7.35 13.58 -4.33
CA LEU A 54 8.56 13.64 -3.50
C LEU A 54 9.80 13.11 -4.21
N GLY A 55 9.66 12.66 -5.46
CA GLY A 55 10.81 12.29 -6.27
C GLY A 55 11.44 10.94 -5.94
N ALA A 56 10.72 10.04 -5.28
CA ALA A 56 11.23 8.71 -4.96
C ALA A 56 11.47 7.90 -6.23
N GLU A 57 12.49 7.06 -6.19
CA GLU A 57 12.79 6.10 -7.24
C GLU A 57 12.48 4.68 -6.75
N SER A 58 12.46 3.71 -7.67
CA SER A 58 12.16 2.32 -7.31
C SER A 58 13.09 1.77 -6.23
N ILE A 59 14.36 2.15 -6.29
CA ILE A 59 15.34 1.68 -5.29
C ILE A 59 15.02 2.24 -3.91
N ASP A 60 14.45 3.44 -3.84
CA ASP A 60 14.06 4.05 -2.57
C ASP A 60 12.97 3.23 -1.88
N PHE A 61 12.07 2.63 -2.64
CA PHE A 61 11.04 1.75 -2.06
C PHE A 61 11.65 0.51 -1.42
N LEU A 62 12.70 -0.05 -2.01
CA LEU A 62 13.38 -1.21 -1.42
C LEU A 62 14.03 -0.84 -0.07
N ASP A 63 14.68 0.32 -0.02
CA ASP A 63 15.28 0.83 1.21
C ASP A 63 14.21 1.10 2.26
N LEU A 64 13.10 1.74 1.85
CA LEU A 64 11.99 2.04 2.75
C LEU A 64 11.40 0.75 3.33
N ILE A 65 11.12 -0.23 2.48
CA ILE A 65 10.57 -1.52 2.92
C ILE A 65 11.49 -2.18 3.93
N PHE A 66 12.80 -2.20 3.65
CA PHE A 66 13.77 -2.79 4.57
C PHE A 66 13.77 -2.08 5.93
N ARG A 67 13.72 -0.75 5.93
CA ARG A 67 13.68 0.02 7.18
C ARG A 67 12.41 -0.23 7.98
N LEU A 68 11.27 -0.34 7.29
CA LEU A 68 10.00 -0.63 7.94
C LEU A 68 9.97 -2.05 8.52
N GLU A 69 10.51 -3.01 7.78
CA GLU A 69 10.62 -4.38 8.27
C GLU A 69 11.44 -4.44 9.56
N THR A 70 12.53 -3.71 9.58
CA THR A 70 13.40 -3.67 10.78
C THR A 70 12.71 -2.95 11.94
N ALA A 71 12.05 -1.83 11.66
CA ALA A 71 11.43 -1.01 12.71
C ALA A 71 10.26 -1.72 13.38
N PHE A 72 9.49 -2.50 12.62
CA PHE A 72 8.27 -3.15 13.13
C PHE A 72 8.40 -4.66 13.32
N GLY A 73 9.52 -5.26 12.92
CA GLY A 73 9.72 -6.71 13.06
C GLY A 73 8.77 -7.52 12.17
N ILE A 74 8.53 -7.06 10.97
CA ILE A 74 7.59 -7.66 10.02
C ILE A 74 8.27 -7.96 8.69
N LYS A 75 7.58 -8.69 7.82
CA LYS A 75 7.99 -8.89 6.43
C LYS A 75 6.94 -8.28 5.50
N ILE A 76 7.41 -7.49 4.53
CA ILE A 76 6.54 -6.83 3.56
C ILE A 76 6.87 -7.38 2.18
N PRO A 77 5.96 -8.15 1.54
CA PRO A 77 6.19 -8.62 0.17
C PRO A 77 6.28 -7.44 -0.81
N ARG A 78 7.20 -7.52 -1.77
CA ARG A 78 7.44 -6.42 -2.72
C ARG A 78 6.19 -6.02 -3.49
N ASP A 79 5.43 -6.99 -3.98
CA ASP A 79 4.22 -6.75 -4.76
C ASP A 79 2.97 -7.11 -3.95
N GLY A 80 3.01 -6.89 -2.63
CA GLY A 80 1.95 -7.35 -1.74
C GLY A 80 0.56 -6.86 -2.13
N ILE A 81 0.44 -5.58 -2.48
CA ILE A 81 -0.86 -5.02 -2.88
C ILE A 81 -1.35 -5.66 -4.18
N ARG A 82 -0.48 -5.74 -5.19
CA ARG A 82 -0.85 -6.34 -6.49
C ARG A 82 -1.21 -7.81 -6.33
N LEU A 83 -0.41 -8.55 -5.58
CA LEU A 83 -0.67 -9.98 -5.33
C LEU A 83 -1.99 -10.18 -4.60
N ALA A 84 -2.28 -9.37 -3.59
CA ALA A 84 -3.55 -9.45 -2.87
C ALA A 84 -4.73 -9.09 -3.78
N ALA A 85 -4.56 -8.09 -4.64
CA ALA A 85 -5.61 -7.67 -5.55
C ALA A 85 -5.91 -8.72 -6.62
N GLN A 86 -4.90 -9.47 -7.07
CA GLN A 86 -5.11 -10.45 -8.15
C GLN A 86 -5.49 -11.83 -7.64
N ASP A 87 -5.30 -12.13 -6.36
CA ASP A 87 -5.54 -13.45 -5.79
C ASP A 87 -6.99 -13.88 -5.97
N GLY A 88 -7.20 -15.03 -6.62
CA GLY A 88 -8.54 -15.58 -6.84
C GLY A 88 -9.36 -14.91 -7.92
N LEU A 89 -8.81 -13.94 -8.67
CA LEU A 89 -9.53 -13.33 -9.79
C LEU A 89 -9.49 -14.25 -11.00
N SER A 90 -10.64 -14.85 -11.35
CA SER A 90 -10.75 -15.78 -12.46
C SER A 90 -10.54 -15.09 -13.81
N ASP A 91 -10.98 -13.82 -13.93
CA ASP A 91 -10.86 -13.06 -15.18
C ASP A 91 -9.55 -12.28 -15.28
N GLY A 92 -8.69 -12.43 -14.27
CA GLY A 92 -7.41 -11.78 -14.23
C GLY A 92 -7.44 -10.35 -13.68
N PHE A 93 -6.29 -9.93 -13.18
CA PHE A 93 -6.09 -8.60 -12.62
C PHE A 93 -5.81 -7.56 -13.71
N GLU A 94 -5.08 -7.96 -14.73
CA GLU A 94 -4.69 -7.07 -15.82
C GLU A 94 -4.74 -7.83 -17.15
N TYR A 95 -4.90 -7.07 -18.24
CA TYR A 95 -4.83 -7.58 -19.60
C TYR A 95 -4.03 -6.60 -20.43
N ALA A 96 -2.96 -7.10 -21.07
CA ALA A 96 -2.06 -6.25 -21.85
C ALA A 96 -1.53 -5.04 -21.07
N GLY A 97 -1.28 -5.21 -19.78
CA GLY A 97 -0.76 -4.15 -18.92
C GLY A 97 -1.81 -3.19 -18.39
N ILE A 98 -3.07 -3.36 -18.75
CA ILE A 98 -4.15 -2.50 -18.29
C ILE A 98 -4.94 -3.24 -17.20
N VAL A 99 -5.15 -2.60 -16.07
CA VAL A 99 -5.86 -3.21 -14.95
C VAL A 99 -7.33 -3.36 -15.32
N THR A 100 -7.87 -4.57 -15.10
CA THR A 100 -9.27 -4.87 -15.40
C THR A 100 -10.21 -4.13 -14.45
N ALA A 101 -11.51 -4.04 -14.82
CA ALA A 101 -12.51 -3.45 -13.94
C ALA A 101 -12.53 -4.15 -12.57
N ALA A 102 -12.43 -5.49 -12.56
CA ALA A 102 -12.37 -6.25 -11.32
C ALA A 102 -11.11 -5.92 -10.51
N GLY A 103 -9.97 -5.79 -11.20
CA GLY A 103 -8.72 -5.39 -10.55
C GLY A 103 -8.80 -4.00 -9.94
N LEU A 104 -9.39 -3.04 -10.66
CA LEU A 104 -9.59 -1.68 -10.14
C LEU A 104 -10.46 -1.68 -8.89
N GLU A 105 -11.52 -2.47 -8.89
CA GLU A 105 -12.41 -2.57 -7.74
C GLU A 105 -11.67 -3.09 -6.51
N ARG A 106 -10.82 -4.10 -6.70
CA ARG A 106 -10.01 -4.62 -5.61
C ARG A 106 -8.98 -3.63 -5.10
N LEU A 107 -8.36 -2.87 -6.00
CA LEU A 107 -7.44 -1.82 -5.59
C LEU A 107 -8.14 -0.75 -4.76
N ARG A 108 -9.38 -0.40 -5.12
CA ARG A 108 -10.16 0.57 -4.33
C ARG A 108 -10.40 0.09 -2.90
N VAL A 109 -10.63 -1.20 -2.72
CA VAL A 109 -10.82 -1.77 -1.38
C VAL A 109 -9.51 -1.78 -0.60
N LEU A 110 -8.43 -2.23 -1.22
CA LEU A 110 -7.12 -2.37 -0.55
C LEU A 110 -6.44 -1.03 -0.30
N MET A 111 -6.71 -0.04 -1.13
CA MET A 111 -6.05 1.26 -1.08
C MET A 111 -7.07 2.40 -0.91
N PRO A 112 -7.82 2.40 0.23
CA PRO A 112 -8.84 3.44 0.43
C PRO A 112 -8.25 4.84 0.59
N GLU A 113 -6.94 4.94 0.85
CA GLU A 113 -6.24 6.21 0.94
C GLU A 113 -6.04 6.87 -0.42
N VAL A 114 -6.18 6.13 -1.51
CA VAL A 114 -5.99 6.65 -2.88
C VAL A 114 -7.29 7.25 -3.38
N ASP A 115 -7.21 8.43 -4.01
CA ASP A 115 -8.36 9.05 -4.64
C ASP A 115 -8.88 8.13 -5.76
N THR A 116 -10.16 7.78 -5.71
CA THR A 116 -10.78 6.89 -6.69
C THR A 116 -10.69 7.44 -8.11
N ALA A 117 -10.56 8.76 -8.28
CA ALA A 117 -10.37 9.37 -9.59
C ALA A 117 -9.10 8.90 -10.29
N ARG A 118 -8.14 8.37 -9.56
CA ARG A 118 -6.90 7.83 -10.14
C ARG A 118 -7.06 6.38 -10.61
N LEU A 119 -8.08 5.68 -10.15
CA LEU A 119 -8.31 4.26 -10.46
C LEU A 119 -9.43 4.14 -11.49
N THR A 120 -9.18 4.62 -12.68
CA THR A 120 -10.16 4.66 -13.77
C THR A 120 -9.78 3.72 -14.90
N SER A 121 -10.74 3.47 -15.79
CA SER A 121 -10.52 2.64 -16.97
C SER A 121 -9.28 3.11 -17.75
N GLY A 122 -8.42 2.17 -18.13
CA GLY A 122 -7.17 2.49 -18.79
C GLY A 122 -5.97 2.61 -17.86
N PHE A 123 -6.19 2.52 -16.54
CA PHE A 123 -5.10 2.54 -15.57
C PHE A 123 -4.17 1.36 -15.80
N ARG A 124 -2.87 1.61 -15.86
CA ARG A 124 -1.89 0.57 -16.15
C ARG A 124 -1.27 0.01 -14.86
N SER A 125 -1.02 -1.30 -14.84
CA SER A 125 -0.47 -1.96 -13.67
C SER A 125 0.90 -1.40 -13.26
N HIS A 126 1.73 -0.95 -14.22
CA HIS A 126 3.03 -0.38 -13.89
C HIS A 126 2.91 0.98 -13.18
N GLN A 127 1.73 1.60 -13.18
CA GLN A 127 1.50 2.87 -12.48
C GLN A 127 1.13 2.69 -11.00
N ILE A 128 0.93 1.45 -10.54
CA ILE A 128 0.59 1.19 -9.14
C ILE A 128 1.57 1.85 -8.17
N PRO A 129 2.90 1.73 -8.35
CA PRO A 129 3.82 2.38 -7.41
C PRO A 129 3.67 3.90 -7.32
N SER A 130 3.18 4.56 -8.37
CA SER A 130 2.95 6.01 -8.33
C SER A 130 1.78 6.40 -7.43
N LEU A 131 0.94 5.45 -7.03
CA LEU A 131 -0.13 5.67 -6.08
C LEU A 131 0.37 5.68 -4.63
N PHE A 132 1.57 5.17 -4.37
CA PHE A 132 2.06 4.94 -3.01
C PHE A 132 2.40 6.27 -2.33
N SER A 133 1.84 6.44 -1.13
CA SER A 133 2.09 7.56 -0.24
C SER A 133 2.58 7.03 1.10
N ALA A 134 2.94 7.92 2.03
CA ALA A 134 3.24 7.50 3.39
C ALA A 134 2.07 6.73 3.99
N GLU A 135 0.84 7.17 3.74
CA GLU A 135 -0.36 6.48 4.24
C GLU A 135 -0.47 5.07 3.68
N THR A 136 -0.07 4.84 2.42
CA THR A 136 -0.02 3.50 1.84
C THR A 136 0.89 2.58 2.67
N PHE A 137 2.06 3.06 3.06
CA PHE A 137 2.98 2.27 3.86
C PHE A 137 2.50 2.08 5.29
N VAL A 138 1.78 3.05 5.85
CA VAL A 138 1.11 2.86 7.15
C VAL A 138 0.16 1.67 7.06
N ARG A 139 -0.63 1.59 6.02
CA ARG A 139 -1.59 0.50 5.83
C ARG A 139 -0.89 -0.83 5.55
N LEU A 140 0.20 -0.83 4.80
CA LEU A 140 1.00 -2.05 4.58
C LEU A 140 1.59 -2.58 5.88
N VAL A 141 2.12 -1.71 6.73
CA VAL A 141 2.63 -2.09 8.04
C VAL A 141 1.51 -2.68 8.89
N ALA A 142 0.35 -2.01 8.93
CA ALA A 142 -0.80 -2.49 9.70
C ALA A 142 -1.26 -3.87 9.22
N TRP A 143 -1.27 -4.09 7.90
CA TRP A 143 -1.62 -5.38 7.32
C TRP A 143 -0.69 -6.48 7.81
N ARG A 144 0.61 -6.24 7.77
CA ARG A 144 1.58 -7.25 8.20
C ARG A 144 1.54 -7.48 9.71
N LEU A 145 1.30 -6.43 10.49
CA LEU A 145 1.10 -6.59 11.93
C LEU A 145 -0.14 -7.43 12.23
N ALA A 146 -1.22 -7.21 11.51
CA ALA A 146 -2.45 -8.00 11.66
C ALA A 146 -2.20 -9.46 11.31
N SER A 147 -1.41 -9.72 10.27
CA SER A 147 -1.08 -11.08 9.85
C SER A 147 -0.26 -11.83 10.91
N GLN A 148 0.64 -11.14 11.59
CA GLN A 148 1.41 -11.75 12.68
C GLN A 148 0.50 -12.13 13.86
N THR A 149 -0.43 -11.25 14.20
CA THR A 149 -1.37 -11.48 15.30
C THR A 149 -2.25 -12.69 15.00
N SER A 150 -2.61 -12.90 13.73
CA SER A 150 -3.46 -13.99 13.29
C SER A 150 -2.71 -15.32 13.15
N ALA A 151 -1.39 -15.32 13.21
CA ALA A 151 -0.55 -16.48 12.95
C ALA A 151 -0.28 -17.33 14.21
N VAL A 152 -1.09 -17.18 15.21
CA VAL A 152 -0.93 -17.94 16.48
C VAL A 152 -1.43 -19.36 16.34
#